data_62b9e38e794a1010a1bdba9507f74212
#
_entry.id   62b9e38e794a1010a1bdba9507f74212
#
_cell.length_a   1.000
_cell.length_b   1.000
_cell.length_c   1.000
_cell.angle_alpha   90.00
_cell.angle_beta   90.00
_cell.angle_gamma   90.00
#
_symmetry.space_group_name_H-M   'P 1'
#
loop_
_entity.id
_entity.type
_entity.pdbx_description
1 polymer ?
#
loop_
_entity_poly.entity_id
_entity_poly.type
_entity_poly.pdbx_seq_one_letter_code
_entity_poly.pdbx_strand_id
1 'polypeptide(L)'
;MGPFPHDAPKAKIDHLNIAGTDGFEFVEFAHPDADALEALFTNMGYVEIARHKTLDISLYRQGKINYLINRNPHGHAAQFVRDHGPCAPAMAWRVVDAQHALKCALDYGAKEYTGPGKAVDAPAVVGIGGSLLYLIEDYDSGKTPYDQDYEWLGERDPQPLGAGFHFIDHLTHNVMRGNMDTWYKFYATAFNFREIKFFDIQGKMTGLTSRALTSPCGKIRIPINESADANSQIEEYLKEYKGEGIQHIAVGSADIYRSVDTIAANGIAFMPPPPSIYYERSHARVKGHDEPIERMQQHGILIDGEGVVGGGETRILLQIFSKTVIGPIFFEFIQRKGDDGFGEGNFRALFESIEMDQIQRGVLTEAASA
;
A
#
# COMPACT_ATOMS: atom_id res chain seq x y z
N MET A 1 13.79 -16.66 -2.70
CA MET A 1 12.38 -16.58 -3.13
C MET A 1 12.39 -16.12 -4.57
N GLY A 2 11.48 -16.60 -5.42
CA GLY A 2 11.37 -16.11 -6.79
C GLY A 2 10.82 -14.69 -6.87
N PRO A 3 10.71 -14.10 -8.08
CA PRO A 3 10.16 -12.77 -8.27
C PRO A 3 8.75 -12.67 -7.67
N PHE A 4 8.33 -11.44 -7.29
CA PHE A 4 7.03 -11.18 -6.69
C PHE A 4 5.89 -11.77 -7.53
N PRO A 5 5.07 -12.68 -6.99
CA PRO A 5 4.23 -13.57 -7.79
C PRO A 5 2.85 -12.97 -8.10
N HIS A 6 2.71 -11.65 -8.30
CA HIS A 6 1.39 -10.99 -8.52
C HIS A 6 0.60 -11.57 -9.69
N ASP A 7 1.26 -12.16 -10.70
CA ASP A 7 0.64 -12.85 -11.85
C ASP A 7 0.61 -14.38 -11.71
N ALA A 8 0.97 -14.91 -10.53
CA ALA A 8 0.89 -16.35 -10.29
C ALA A 8 -0.57 -16.87 -10.43
N PRO A 9 -0.76 -18.14 -10.82
CA PRO A 9 -2.09 -18.75 -10.88
C PRO A 9 -2.86 -18.61 -9.56
N LYS A 10 -4.19 -18.77 -9.65
CA LYS A 10 -5.08 -18.76 -8.48
C LYS A 10 -4.54 -19.70 -7.40
N ALA A 11 -4.47 -19.19 -6.18
CA ALA A 11 -4.02 -19.94 -5.02
C ALA A 11 -5.00 -21.07 -4.66
N LYS A 12 -4.55 -21.95 -3.77
CA LYS A 12 -5.38 -23.05 -3.24
C LYS A 12 -5.38 -22.98 -1.71
N ILE A 13 -6.42 -23.50 -1.11
CA ILE A 13 -6.45 -23.78 0.32
C ILE A 13 -5.62 -25.04 0.56
N ASP A 14 -4.60 -24.95 1.40
CA ASP A 14 -3.76 -26.06 1.81
C ASP A 14 -3.19 -25.80 3.23
N HIS A 15 -2.30 -26.67 3.70
CA HIS A 15 -1.72 -26.59 5.05
C HIS A 15 -0.84 -25.34 5.27
N LEU A 16 -0.38 -24.67 4.21
CA LEU A 16 0.36 -23.42 4.29
C LEU A 16 -0.58 -22.22 4.10
N ASN A 17 -1.45 -22.27 3.11
CA ASN A 17 -2.44 -21.22 2.80
C ASN A 17 -3.80 -21.58 3.40
N ILE A 18 -3.87 -21.65 4.71
CA ILE A 18 -5.04 -22.12 5.47
C ILE A 18 -6.30 -21.33 5.18
N ALA A 19 -6.19 -20.02 4.98
CA ALA A 19 -7.31 -19.12 4.67
C ALA A 19 -7.53 -18.92 3.16
N GLY A 20 -6.70 -19.52 2.30
CA GLY A 20 -6.85 -19.41 0.85
C GLY A 20 -6.61 -18.01 0.29
N THR A 21 -5.70 -17.22 0.89
CA THR A 21 -5.37 -15.87 0.41
C THR A 21 -4.80 -15.89 -1.00
N ASP A 22 -5.16 -14.89 -1.87
CA ASP A 22 -4.78 -14.85 -3.28
C ASP A 22 -4.48 -13.45 -3.85
N GLY A 23 -4.21 -12.47 -3.01
CA GLY A 23 -3.83 -11.13 -3.43
C GLY A 23 -4.78 -10.04 -2.93
N PHE A 24 -4.48 -8.79 -3.29
CA PHE A 24 -5.36 -7.65 -3.01
C PHE A 24 -6.49 -7.57 -4.03
N GLU A 25 -7.68 -7.14 -3.58
CA GLU A 25 -8.80 -6.83 -4.47
C GLU A 25 -9.00 -5.32 -4.59
N PHE A 26 -9.19 -4.61 -3.47
CA PHE A 26 -9.35 -3.17 -3.47
C PHE A 26 -8.83 -2.50 -2.20
N VAL A 27 -8.68 -1.18 -2.27
CA VAL A 27 -8.59 -0.28 -1.11
C VAL A 27 -9.79 0.67 -1.18
N GLU A 28 -10.49 0.84 -0.07
CA GLU A 28 -11.56 1.81 0.09
C GLU A 28 -11.00 3.09 0.71
N PHE A 29 -11.41 4.23 0.18
CA PHE A 29 -11.02 5.55 0.65
C PHE A 29 -12.26 6.39 0.98
N ALA A 30 -12.12 7.22 1.99
CA ALA A 30 -13.14 8.19 2.35
C ALA A 30 -12.48 9.51 2.78
N HIS A 31 -13.14 10.62 2.46
CA HIS A 31 -12.60 11.97 2.65
C HIS A 31 -13.74 12.94 2.96
N PRO A 32 -13.55 13.93 3.86
CA PRO A 32 -14.57 14.98 4.08
C PRO A 32 -14.91 15.76 2.81
N ASP A 33 -13.94 15.93 1.91
CA ASP A 33 -14.08 16.47 0.55
C ASP A 33 -13.74 15.37 -0.46
N ALA A 34 -14.75 14.65 -0.92
CA ALA A 34 -14.55 13.51 -1.81
C ALA A 34 -14.11 13.90 -3.23
N ASP A 35 -14.36 15.13 -3.66
CA ASP A 35 -13.90 15.63 -4.97
C ASP A 35 -12.36 15.66 -5.02
N ALA A 36 -11.72 15.87 -3.88
CA ALA A 36 -10.27 15.80 -3.76
C ALA A 36 -9.73 14.38 -4.07
N LEU A 37 -10.43 13.31 -3.67
CA LEU A 37 -10.07 11.94 -4.02
C LEU A 37 -10.27 11.64 -5.52
N GLU A 38 -11.37 12.14 -6.11
CA GLU A 38 -11.61 11.98 -7.55
C GLU A 38 -10.50 12.64 -8.37
N ALA A 39 -10.16 13.89 -8.03
CA ALA A 39 -9.08 14.61 -8.70
C ALA A 39 -7.74 13.88 -8.53
N LEU A 40 -7.42 13.41 -7.33
CA LEU A 40 -6.19 12.66 -7.04
C LEU A 40 -6.10 11.39 -7.90
N PHE A 41 -7.13 10.55 -7.89
CA PHE A 41 -7.09 9.29 -8.61
C PHE A 41 -7.10 9.48 -10.12
N THR A 42 -7.85 10.47 -10.63
CA THR A 42 -7.80 10.85 -12.05
C THR A 42 -6.41 11.32 -12.47
N ASN A 43 -5.76 12.15 -11.65
CA ASN A 43 -4.39 12.63 -11.90
C ASN A 43 -3.36 11.49 -11.86
N MET A 44 -3.61 10.45 -11.06
CA MET A 44 -2.81 9.21 -11.03
C MET A 44 -3.15 8.25 -12.19
N GLY A 45 -4.12 8.57 -13.05
CA GLY A 45 -4.50 7.78 -14.22
C GLY A 45 -5.56 6.71 -13.95
N TYR A 46 -6.25 6.75 -12.81
CA TYR A 46 -7.39 5.88 -12.54
C TYR A 46 -8.64 6.43 -13.24
N VAL A 47 -9.52 5.53 -13.67
CA VAL A 47 -10.77 5.87 -14.36
C VAL A 47 -11.94 5.36 -13.52
N GLU A 48 -12.95 6.20 -13.34
CA GLU A 48 -14.23 5.77 -12.77
C GLU A 48 -14.91 4.81 -13.76
N ILE A 49 -15.18 3.57 -13.34
CA ILE A 49 -15.70 2.52 -14.22
C ILE A 49 -17.07 1.99 -13.78
N ALA A 50 -17.44 2.20 -12.52
CA ALA A 50 -18.73 1.75 -11.99
C ALA A 50 -19.14 2.59 -10.78
N ARG A 51 -20.44 2.61 -10.50
CA ARG A 51 -21.07 3.23 -9.33
C ARG A 51 -21.96 2.25 -8.62
N HIS A 52 -21.96 2.29 -7.30
CA HIS A 52 -22.85 1.47 -6.50
C HIS A 52 -24.31 1.93 -6.71
N LYS A 53 -25.24 0.96 -6.89
CA LYS A 53 -26.63 1.23 -7.26
C LYS A 53 -27.44 1.98 -6.22
N THR A 54 -27.11 1.86 -4.94
CA THR A 54 -27.88 2.40 -3.80
C THR A 54 -27.07 3.21 -2.80
N LEU A 55 -25.77 3.04 -2.77
CA LEU A 55 -24.86 3.82 -1.91
C LEU A 55 -24.05 4.81 -2.77
N ASP A 56 -23.61 5.88 -2.17
CA ASP A 56 -22.74 6.85 -2.86
C ASP A 56 -21.29 6.37 -2.81
N ILE A 57 -21.00 5.36 -3.65
CA ILE A 57 -19.66 4.77 -3.78
C ILE A 57 -19.31 4.62 -5.26
N SER A 58 -18.12 5.10 -5.63
CA SER A 58 -17.57 4.96 -6.99
C SER A 58 -16.40 4.00 -7.01
N LEU A 59 -16.31 3.20 -8.07
CA LEU A 59 -15.19 2.31 -8.37
C LEU A 59 -14.27 2.96 -9.39
N TYR A 60 -13.04 3.23 -9.00
CA TYR A 60 -11.94 3.70 -9.84
C TYR A 60 -10.98 2.55 -10.12
N ARG A 61 -10.53 2.41 -11.38
CA ARG A 61 -9.62 1.32 -11.77
C ARG A 61 -8.47 1.81 -12.64
N GLN A 62 -7.34 1.17 -12.47
CA GLN A 62 -6.19 1.19 -13.38
C GLN A 62 -5.52 -0.18 -13.35
N GLY A 63 -5.37 -0.84 -14.51
CA GLY A 63 -4.89 -2.21 -14.57
C GLY A 63 -5.76 -3.15 -13.73
N LYS A 64 -5.14 -3.85 -12.77
CA LYS A 64 -5.83 -4.72 -11.79
C LYS A 64 -6.03 -4.05 -10.43
N ILE A 65 -5.78 -2.74 -10.32
CA ILE A 65 -5.92 -1.97 -9.07
C ILE A 65 -7.31 -1.38 -9.02
N ASN A 66 -8.04 -1.65 -7.94
CA ASN A 66 -9.36 -1.10 -7.67
C ASN A 66 -9.30 -0.18 -6.44
N TYR A 67 -9.82 1.04 -6.58
CA TYR A 67 -10.02 1.97 -5.49
C TYR A 67 -11.50 2.33 -5.40
N LEU A 68 -12.05 2.26 -4.19
CA LEU A 68 -13.42 2.69 -3.93
C LEU A 68 -13.37 4.05 -3.24
N ILE A 69 -14.10 5.02 -3.78
CA ILE A 69 -14.38 6.27 -3.08
C ILE A 69 -15.76 6.16 -2.45
N ASN A 70 -15.80 6.11 -1.13
CA ASN A 70 -17.04 6.01 -0.36
C ASN A 70 -17.44 7.37 0.20
N ARG A 71 -18.53 7.93 -0.33
CA ARG A 71 -19.16 9.20 0.08
C ARG A 71 -20.42 8.97 0.90
N ASN A 72 -20.76 7.71 1.18
CA ASN A 72 -21.98 7.38 1.88
C ASN A 72 -21.97 8.05 3.27
N PRO A 73 -22.99 8.86 3.63
CA PRO A 73 -23.02 9.60 4.88
C PRO A 73 -23.25 8.73 6.12
N HIS A 74 -23.53 7.46 5.91
CA HIS A 74 -23.83 6.49 6.96
C HIS A 74 -22.96 5.24 6.82
N GLY A 75 -22.84 4.47 7.91
CA GLY A 75 -22.08 3.24 7.95
C GLY A 75 -20.65 3.42 8.42
N HIS A 76 -19.83 2.38 8.21
CA HIS A 76 -18.47 2.29 8.73
C HIS A 76 -17.55 3.40 8.20
N ALA A 77 -17.48 3.58 6.88
CA ALA A 77 -16.59 4.58 6.25
C ALA A 77 -16.91 6.01 6.72
N ALA A 78 -18.21 6.36 6.83
CA ALA A 78 -18.63 7.66 7.34
C ALA A 78 -18.22 7.87 8.81
N GLN A 79 -18.32 6.83 9.66
CA GLN A 79 -17.83 6.93 11.04
C GLN A 79 -16.32 7.06 11.06
N PHE A 80 -15.62 6.28 10.23
CA PHE A 80 -14.17 6.29 10.15
C PHE A 80 -13.62 7.67 9.73
N VAL A 81 -14.27 8.35 8.77
CA VAL A 81 -13.93 9.74 8.39
C VAL A 81 -14.11 10.72 9.55
N ARG A 82 -15.18 10.57 10.33
CA ARG A 82 -15.39 11.44 11.51
C ARG A 82 -14.28 11.28 12.55
N ASP A 83 -13.78 10.07 12.71
CA ASP A 83 -12.78 9.75 13.71
C ASP A 83 -11.35 10.11 13.24
N HIS A 84 -11.05 9.87 11.96
CA HIS A 84 -9.69 9.95 11.40
C HIS A 84 -9.47 11.14 10.43
N GLY A 85 -10.53 11.73 9.86
CA GLY A 85 -10.42 12.63 8.72
C GLY A 85 -10.22 11.86 7.40
N PRO A 86 -9.43 12.39 6.44
CA PRO A 86 -9.10 11.66 5.22
C PRO A 86 -8.46 10.31 5.53
N CYS A 87 -9.00 9.21 4.99
CA CYS A 87 -8.62 7.87 5.45
C CYS A 87 -8.81 6.76 4.43
N ALA A 88 -8.24 5.58 4.75
CA ALA A 88 -8.50 4.30 4.11
C ALA A 88 -9.26 3.39 5.09
N PRO A 89 -10.62 3.45 5.12
CA PRO A 89 -11.44 2.71 6.08
C PRO A 89 -11.48 1.21 5.84
N ALA A 90 -11.03 0.72 4.68
CA ALA A 90 -10.99 -0.71 4.40
C ALA A 90 -9.97 -1.08 3.33
N MET A 91 -9.55 -2.34 3.40
CA MET A 91 -8.89 -3.06 2.32
C MET A 91 -9.62 -4.37 2.06
N ALA A 92 -9.43 -4.95 0.88
CA ALA A 92 -9.99 -6.23 0.51
C ALA A 92 -8.92 -7.19 -0.02
N TRP A 93 -9.02 -8.44 0.39
CA TRP A 93 -8.20 -9.51 -0.13
C TRP A 93 -9.00 -10.50 -0.93
N ARG A 94 -8.43 -10.97 -2.01
CA ARG A 94 -8.89 -12.13 -2.75
C ARG A 94 -8.63 -13.37 -1.91
N VAL A 95 -9.62 -14.23 -1.82
CA VAL A 95 -9.54 -15.53 -1.15
C VAL A 95 -10.22 -16.61 -1.99
N VAL A 96 -9.81 -17.85 -1.82
CA VAL A 96 -10.37 -18.97 -2.58
C VAL A 96 -11.84 -19.25 -2.22
N ASP A 97 -12.18 -19.07 -0.93
CA ASP A 97 -13.50 -19.25 -0.34
C ASP A 97 -13.67 -18.25 0.81
N ALA A 98 -14.61 -17.33 0.68
CA ALA A 98 -14.79 -16.22 1.61
C ALA A 98 -15.32 -16.66 2.98
N GLN A 99 -16.22 -17.65 3.01
CA GLN A 99 -16.76 -18.17 4.27
C GLN A 99 -15.73 -19.00 5.03
N HIS A 100 -14.93 -19.76 4.32
CA HIS A 100 -13.81 -20.49 4.93
C HIS A 100 -12.75 -19.53 5.50
N ALA A 101 -12.37 -18.50 4.76
CA ALA A 101 -11.44 -17.48 5.24
C ALA A 101 -11.96 -16.71 6.45
N LEU A 102 -13.27 -16.35 6.45
CA LEU A 102 -13.94 -15.75 7.60
C LEU A 102 -13.85 -16.68 8.82
N LYS A 103 -14.19 -17.97 8.64
CA LYS A 103 -14.09 -18.94 9.74
C LYS A 103 -12.68 -19.02 10.31
N CYS A 104 -11.66 -19.07 9.45
CA CYS A 104 -10.26 -19.03 9.91
C CYS A 104 -9.97 -17.80 10.77
N ALA A 105 -10.41 -16.61 10.32
CA ALA A 105 -10.22 -15.38 11.07
C ALA A 105 -10.93 -15.40 12.45
N LEU A 106 -12.18 -15.86 12.48
CA LEU A 106 -12.98 -15.93 13.72
C LEU A 106 -12.42 -16.95 14.71
N ASP A 107 -11.95 -18.10 14.23
CA ASP A 107 -11.34 -19.15 15.06
C ASP A 107 -10.09 -18.62 15.83
N TYR A 108 -9.45 -17.56 15.31
CA TYR A 108 -8.30 -16.89 15.93
C TYR A 108 -8.65 -15.53 16.58
N GLY A 109 -9.94 -15.26 16.80
CA GLY A 109 -10.41 -14.15 17.60
C GLY A 109 -10.61 -12.82 16.84
N ALA A 110 -10.58 -12.81 15.52
CA ALA A 110 -11.02 -11.67 14.74
C ALA A 110 -12.51 -11.38 15.00
N LYS A 111 -12.92 -10.12 14.82
CA LYS A 111 -14.32 -9.73 14.97
C LYS A 111 -14.94 -9.54 13.59
N GLU A 112 -16.02 -10.26 13.31
CA GLU A 112 -16.81 -10.04 12.10
C GLU A 112 -17.48 -8.66 12.14
N TYR A 113 -17.50 -7.97 10.99
CA TYR A 113 -18.29 -6.77 10.81
C TYR A 113 -19.63 -7.12 10.15
N THR A 114 -20.71 -6.93 10.91
CA THR A 114 -22.09 -7.16 10.48
C THR A 114 -22.91 -5.89 10.34
N GLY A 115 -22.25 -4.71 10.48
CA GLY A 115 -22.89 -3.41 10.40
C GLY A 115 -23.26 -3.02 8.96
N PRO A 116 -24.03 -1.92 8.80
CA PRO A 116 -24.48 -1.41 7.50
C PRO A 116 -23.35 -0.68 6.76
N GLY A 117 -23.57 -0.46 5.44
CA GLY A 117 -22.71 0.39 4.62
C GLY A 117 -21.42 -0.29 4.15
N LYS A 118 -21.43 -1.62 4.05
CA LYS A 118 -20.35 -2.34 3.35
C LYS A 118 -20.31 -1.93 1.88
N ALA A 119 -19.11 -1.76 1.36
CA ALA A 119 -18.90 -1.34 -0.03
C ALA A 119 -19.24 -2.44 -1.04
N VAL A 120 -19.19 -3.70 -0.63
CA VAL A 120 -19.57 -4.89 -1.42
C VAL A 120 -20.24 -5.91 -0.50
N ASP A 121 -21.08 -6.76 -1.05
CA ASP A 121 -21.70 -7.88 -0.31
C ASP A 121 -20.72 -9.03 -0.16
N ALA A 122 -19.82 -8.90 0.80
CA ALA A 122 -18.81 -9.90 1.14
C ALA A 122 -18.56 -9.95 2.65
N PRO A 123 -18.06 -11.08 3.20
CA PRO A 123 -17.61 -11.14 4.58
C PRO A 123 -16.52 -10.13 4.86
N ALA A 124 -16.55 -9.52 6.05
CA ALA A 124 -15.53 -8.59 6.49
C ALA A 124 -15.23 -8.77 7.98
N VAL A 125 -13.98 -8.58 8.37
CA VAL A 125 -13.54 -8.55 9.76
C VAL A 125 -12.94 -7.19 10.10
N VAL A 126 -12.96 -6.85 11.39
CA VAL A 126 -12.32 -5.64 11.89
C VAL A 126 -10.80 -5.88 11.93
N GLY A 127 -10.07 -5.05 11.21
CA GLY A 127 -8.60 -5.09 11.07
C GLY A 127 -7.91 -3.90 11.71
N ILE A 128 -6.76 -3.52 11.12
CA ILE A 128 -5.87 -2.47 11.62
C ILE A 128 -6.62 -1.17 11.94
N GLY A 129 -6.43 -0.64 13.16
CA GLY A 129 -7.02 0.63 13.59
C GLY A 129 -8.55 0.68 13.54
N GLY A 130 -9.24 -0.47 13.45
CA GLY A 130 -10.69 -0.52 13.26
C GLY A 130 -11.14 -0.49 11.79
N SER A 131 -10.22 -0.42 10.82
CA SER A 131 -10.55 -0.56 9.39
C SER A 131 -11.13 -1.95 9.09
N LEU A 132 -11.85 -2.08 7.98
CA LEU A 132 -12.38 -3.38 7.57
C LEU A 132 -11.39 -4.12 6.66
N LEU A 133 -11.34 -5.44 6.82
CA LEU A 133 -10.71 -6.36 5.91
C LEU A 133 -11.80 -7.22 5.27
N TYR A 134 -12.11 -6.95 3.99
CA TYR A 134 -13.05 -7.75 3.21
C TYR A 134 -12.36 -9.00 2.66
N LEU A 135 -13.13 -10.10 2.56
CA LEU A 135 -12.72 -11.39 2.01
C LEU A 135 -13.51 -11.66 0.75
N ILE A 136 -12.87 -11.62 -0.42
CA ILE A 136 -13.50 -11.62 -1.74
C ILE A 136 -13.19 -12.92 -2.47
N GLU A 137 -14.21 -13.69 -2.85
CA GLU A 137 -14.06 -14.93 -3.64
C GLU A 137 -14.41 -14.76 -5.12
N ASP A 138 -15.24 -13.78 -5.47
CA ASP A 138 -15.68 -13.50 -6.84
C ASP A 138 -14.72 -12.51 -7.53
N TYR A 139 -13.58 -12.99 -8.01
CA TYR A 139 -12.56 -12.17 -8.71
C TYR A 139 -11.98 -12.83 -9.96
N ASP A 140 -12.49 -14.02 -10.33
CA ASP A 140 -12.06 -14.77 -11.50
C ASP A 140 -13.24 -15.45 -12.21
N SER A 141 -12.96 -16.21 -13.26
CA SER A 141 -13.98 -16.99 -13.98
C SER A 141 -15.13 -16.14 -14.52
N GLY A 142 -14.86 -14.88 -14.84
CA GLY A 142 -15.83 -13.94 -15.36
C GLY A 142 -16.77 -13.34 -14.31
N LYS A 143 -16.48 -13.52 -13.02
CA LYS A 143 -17.18 -12.86 -11.93
C LYS A 143 -16.34 -11.74 -11.33
N THR A 144 -17.02 -10.72 -10.80
CA THR A 144 -16.41 -9.65 -10.02
C THR A 144 -17.26 -9.36 -8.78
N PRO A 145 -16.68 -8.87 -7.67
CA PRO A 145 -17.46 -8.51 -6.49
C PRO A 145 -18.39 -7.31 -6.72
N TYR A 146 -18.27 -6.66 -7.89
CA TYR A 146 -19.03 -5.45 -8.24
C TYR A 146 -20.28 -5.78 -9.06
N ASP A 147 -20.42 -6.98 -9.64
CA ASP A 147 -21.51 -7.32 -10.57
C ASP A 147 -22.92 -7.17 -9.96
N GLN A 148 -23.06 -7.49 -8.68
CA GLN A 148 -24.35 -7.46 -8.00
C GLN A 148 -24.76 -6.02 -7.63
N ASP A 149 -23.87 -5.26 -7.03
CA ASP A 149 -24.21 -4.00 -6.35
C ASP A 149 -23.83 -2.74 -7.14
N TYR A 150 -23.06 -2.89 -8.22
CA TYR A 150 -22.59 -1.76 -9.03
C TYR A 150 -23.22 -1.73 -10.43
N GLU A 151 -23.33 -0.55 -10.98
CA GLU A 151 -23.67 -0.28 -12.37
C GLU A 151 -22.40 0.16 -13.11
N TRP A 152 -22.08 -0.54 -14.21
CA TRP A 152 -20.94 -0.21 -15.05
C TRP A 152 -21.23 1.04 -15.90
N LEU A 153 -20.27 1.99 -15.97
CA LEU A 153 -20.41 3.21 -16.72
C LEU A 153 -20.12 3.06 -18.24
N GLY A 154 -19.80 1.87 -18.68
CA GLY A 154 -19.47 1.57 -20.07
C GLY A 154 -19.37 0.05 -20.26
N GLU A 155 -18.24 -0.39 -20.84
CA GLU A 155 -17.92 -1.81 -20.95
C GLU A 155 -17.91 -2.48 -19.57
N ARG A 156 -18.39 -3.72 -19.49
CA ARG A 156 -18.32 -4.48 -18.24
C ARG A 156 -16.88 -4.86 -17.94
N ASP A 157 -16.45 -4.59 -16.71
CA ASP A 157 -15.13 -4.96 -16.17
C ASP A 157 -13.94 -4.49 -17.01
N PRO A 158 -13.89 -3.18 -17.40
CA PRO A 158 -12.81 -2.68 -18.25
C PRO A 158 -11.46 -2.67 -17.50
N GLN A 159 -10.37 -2.73 -18.28
CA GLN A 159 -9.00 -2.74 -17.76
C GLN A 159 -8.22 -1.51 -18.29
N PRO A 160 -8.51 -0.27 -17.83
CA PRO A 160 -7.84 0.92 -18.31
C PRO A 160 -6.35 0.90 -17.93
N LEU A 161 -5.47 1.22 -18.90
CA LEU A 161 -4.02 1.21 -18.68
C LEU A 161 -3.53 2.40 -17.83
N GLY A 162 -4.21 3.54 -17.91
CA GLY A 162 -3.88 4.75 -17.16
C GLY A 162 -2.41 5.16 -17.28
N ALA A 163 -1.77 5.45 -16.16
CA ALA A 163 -0.35 5.79 -16.09
C ALA A 163 0.58 4.55 -16.10
N GLY A 164 0.02 3.34 -16.20
CA GLY A 164 0.78 2.09 -16.29
C GLY A 164 0.96 1.34 -14.98
N PHE A 165 0.21 1.69 -13.94
CA PHE A 165 0.15 0.90 -12.71
C PHE A 165 -0.81 -0.28 -12.91
N HIS A 166 -0.47 -1.47 -12.40
CA HIS A 166 -1.25 -2.66 -12.74
C HIS A 166 -1.53 -3.62 -11.59
N PHE A 167 -0.88 -3.47 -10.41
CA PHE A 167 -1.19 -4.24 -9.21
C PHE A 167 -0.85 -3.46 -7.94
N ILE A 168 -1.48 -3.83 -6.82
CA ILE A 168 -1.08 -3.37 -5.48
C ILE A 168 0.05 -4.27 -5.01
N ASP A 169 1.23 -3.68 -4.78
CA ASP A 169 2.42 -4.40 -4.33
C ASP A 169 2.37 -4.71 -2.83
N HIS A 170 2.12 -3.68 -2.02
CA HIS A 170 1.98 -3.82 -0.57
C HIS A 170 1.19 -2.67 0.04
N LEU A 171 0.70 -2.88 1.26
CA LEU A 171 0.06 -1.88 2.11
C LEU A 171 0.81 -1.79 3.42
N THR A 172 1.51 -0.70 3.66
CA THR A 172 2.27 -0.49 4.90
C THR A 172 1.36 0.08 5.98
N HIS A 173 1.47 -0.48 7.17
CA HIS A 173 0.71 -0.08 8.35
C HIS A 173 1.60 0.62 9.36
N ASN A 174 1.10 1.71 9.94
CA ASN A 174 1.68 2.32 11.12
C ASN A 174 0.88 1.93 12.36
N VAL A 175 1.59 1.49 13.39
CA VAL A 175 0.99 1.04 14.66
C VAL A 175 1.55 1.81 15.85
N MET A 176 0.78 1.87 16.93
CA MET A 176 1.22 2.46 18.19
C MET A 176 2.35 1.62 18.80
N ARG A 177 3.21 2.28 19.57
CA ARG A 177 4.30 1.60 20.27
C ARG A 177 3.77 0.48 21.15
N GLY A 178 4.35 -0.71 21.00
CA GLY A 178 3.95 -1.96 21.66
C GLY A 178 2.88 -2.76 20.93
N ASN A 179 2.32 -2.27 19.82
CA ASN A 179 1.27 -2.95 19.07
C ASN A 179 1.75 -3.75 17.86
N MET A 180 3.02 -3.67 17.48
CA MET A 180 3.56 -4.44 16.34
C MET A 180 3.30 -5.94 16.50
N ASP A 181 3.55 -6.50 17.68
CA ASP A 181 3.33 -7.92 17.95
C ASP A 181 1.83 -8.30 17.94
N THR A 182 0.94 -7.38 18.29
CA THR A 182 -0.52 -7.59 18.23
C THR A 182 -0.96 -7.79 16.79
N TRP A 183 -0.55 -6.88 15.89
CA TRP A 183 -0.91 -6.97 14.48
C TRP A 183 -0.15 -8.06 13.74
N TYR A 184 1.11 -8.30 14.09
CA TYR A 184 1.84 -9.49 13.60
C TYR A 184 1.09 -10.78 13.93
N LYS A 185 0.68 -10.96 15.18
CA LYS A 185 -0.08 -12.14 15.61
C LYS A 185 -1.40 -12.26 14.88
N PHE A 186 -2.14 -11.15 14.68
CA PHE A 186 -3.38 -11.16 13.92
C PHE A 186 -3.17 -11.77 12.52
N TYR A 187 -2.21 -11.25 11.74
CA TYR A 187 -1.93 -11.75 10.41
C TYR A 187 -1.33 -13.18 10.40
N ALA A 188 -0.44 -13.47 11.33
CA ALA A 188 0.23 -14.76 11.40
C ALA A 188 -0.73 -15.88 11.82
N THR A 189 -1.61 -15.64 12.80
CA THR A 189 -2.49 -16.70 13.33
C THR A 189 -3.75 -16.89 12.48
N ALA A 190 -4.41 -15.81 12.07
CA ALA A 190 -5.64 -15.91 11.31
C ALA A 190 -5.43 -16.30 9.83
N PHE A 191 -4.30 -15.89 9.24
CA PHE A 191 -4.05 -16.03 7.80
C PHE A 191 -2.71 -16.67 7.45
N ASN A 192 -1.98 -17.16 8.45
CA ASN A 192 -0.66 -17.80 8.31
C ASN A 192 0.38 -16.94 7.56
N PHE A 193 0.33 -15.61 7.74
CA PHE A 193 1.39 -14.73 7.27
C PHE A 193 2.68 -15.03 8.00
N ARG A 194 3.81 -14.83 7.32
CA ARG A 194 5.14 -14.99 7.88
C ARG A 194 5.94 -13.70 7.76
N GLU A 195 6.78 -13.44 8.73
CA GLU A 195 7.81 -12.42 8.64
C GLU A 195 8.85 -12.86 7.60
N ILE A 196 9.17 -11.97 6.68
CA ILE A 196 10.23 -12.20 5.68
C ILE A 196 11.43 -11.29 5.90
N LYS A 197 11.23 -10.16 6.59
CA LYS A 197 12.30 -9.22 6.93
C LYS A 197 11.91 -8.40 8.15
N PHE A 198 12.91 -8.11 8.97
CA PHE A 198 12.83 -7.13 10.07
C PHE A 198 13.83 -6.01 9.79
N PHE A 199 13.40 -4.77 9.96
CA PHE A 199 14.23 -3.58 9.80
C PHE A 199 14.30 -2.84 11.13
N ASP A 200 15.50 -2.39 11.48
CA ASP A 200 15.76 -1.41 12.53
C ASP A 200 16.45 -0.23 11.87
N ILE A 201 15.71 0.87 11.69
CA ILE A 201 16.15 2.04 10.93
C ILE A 201 16.36 3.18 11.91
N GLN A 202 17.59 3.69 11.92
CA GLN A 202 17.97 4.86 12.67
C GLN A 202 18.29 6.00 11.69
N GLY A 203 17.54 7.11 11.78
CA GLY A 203 17.82 8.36 11.09
C GLY A 203 18.81 9.23 11.87
N LYS A 204 18.82 10.51 11.56
CA LYS A 204 19.67 11.49 12.27
C LYS A 204 19.15 11.81 13.67
N MET A 205 17.83 11.84 13.84
CA MET A 205 17.17 12.30 15.06
C MET A 205 16.18 11.28 15.61
N THR A 206 15.60 10.44 14.75
CA THR A 206 14.53 9.52 15.11
C THR A 206 14.78 8.13 14.53
N GLY A 207 13.99 7.15 14.95
CA GLY A 207 14.10 5.78 14.47
C GLY A 207 12.76 5.08 14.37
N LEU A 208 12.74 3.97 13.64
CA LEU A 208 11.60 3.05 13.57
C LEU A 208 12.06 1.61 13.47
N THR A 209 11.21 0.71 13.88
CA THR A 209 11.30 -0.70 13.53
C THR A 209 10.20 -1.05 12.53
N SER A 210 10.50 -1.94 11.60
CA SER A 210 9.53 -2.43 10.62
C SER A 210 9.62 -3.95 10.49
N ARG A 211 8.46 -4.59 10.44
CA ARG A 211 8.33 -6.02 10.25
C ARG A 211 7.56 -6.28 8.97
N ALA A 212 8.25 -6.75 7.94
CA ALA A 212 7.64 -7.04 6.64
C ALA A 212 7.04 -8.45 6.64
N LEU A 213 5.74 -8.52 6.43
CA LEU A 213 4.98 -9.76 6.38
C LEU A 213 4.59 -10.10 4.94
N THR A 214 4.50 -11.40 4.64
CA THR A 214 3.91 -11.89 3.40
C THR A 214 2.89 -12.99 3.68
N SER A 215 1.82 -13.00 2.89
CA SER A 215 0.83 -14.08 2.87
C SER A 215 1.42 -15.38 2.33
N PRO A 216 0.80 -16.53 2.61
CA PRO A 216 1.23 -17.82 2.05
C PRO A 216 1.26 -17.86 0.52
N CYS A 217 0.32 -17.19 -0.16
CA CYS A 217 0.32 -17.07 -1.62
C CYS A 217 1.43 -16.16 -2.17
N GLY A 218 2.08 -15.35 -1.30
CA GLY A 218 3.13 -14.39 -1.68
C GLY A 218 2.62 -13.11 -2.33
N LYS A 219 1.32 -12.98 -2.63
CA LYS A 219 0.72 -11.86 -3.35
C LYS A 219 0.22 -10.72 -2.45
N ILE A 220 0.21 -10.92 -1.12
CA ILE A 220 -0.16 -9.89 -0.16
C ILE A 220 1.05 -9.64 0.73
N ARG A 221 1.52 -8.42 0.78
CA ARG A 221 2.62 -7.98 1.62
C ARG A 221 2.17 -6.83 2.50
N ILE A 222 2.51 -6.91 3.77
CA ILE A 222 2.13 -5.92 4.78
C ILE A 222 3.33 -5.63 5.67
N PRO A 223 4.09 -4.57 5.39
CA PRO A 223 5.02 -4.01 6.35
C PRO A 223 4.24 -3.38 7.51
N ILE A 224 4.70 -3.60 8.74
CA ILE A 224 4.16 -3.00 9.96
C ILE A 224 5.27 -2.18 10.59
N ASN A 225 5.06 -0.87 10.70
CA ASN A 225 6.01 0.07 11.26
C ASN A 225 5.60 0.49 12.67
N GLU A 226 6.57 0.51 13.56
CA GLU A 226 6.42 0.99 14.93
C GLU A 226 7.53 2.00 15.24
N SER A 227 7.17 3.08 15.92
CA SER A 227 8.10 4.12 16.30
C SER A 227 9.07 3.67 17.39
N ALA A 228 10.36 4.00 17.24
CA ALA A 228 11.35 3.83 18.29
C ALA A 228 11.33 4.99 19.33
N ASP A 229 10.79 6.16 18.96
CA ASP A 229 10.80 7.39 19.78
C ASP A 229 9.52 8.22 19.61
N ALA A 230 9.36 9.25 20.44
CA ALA A 230 8.14 10.07 20.50
C ALA A 230 8.03 11.15 19.39
N ASN A 231 9.08 11.39 18.62
CA ASN A 231 9.15 12.48 17.63
C ASN A 231 9.27 11.96 16.20
N SER A 232 9.22 10.64 16.00
CA SER A 232 9.35 10.04 14.67
C SER A 232 8.18 10.37 13.75
N GLN A 233 8.39 10.21 12.46
CA GLN A 233 7.35 10.31 11.44
C GLN A 233 6.16 9.36 11.70
N ILE A 234 6.37 8.23 12.38
CA ILE A 234 5.29 7.31 12.73
C ILE A 234 4.38 7.95 13.78
N GLU A 235 4.94 8.62 14.78
CA GLU A 235 4.17 9.33 15.79
C GLU A 235 3.44 10.54 15.20
N GLU A 236 4.04 11.25 14.23
CA GLU A 236 3.37 12.32 13.48
C GLU A 236 2.15 11.77 12.75
N TYR A 237 2.32 10.65 12.02
CA TYR A 237 1.22 9.95 11.37
C TYR A 237 0.10 9.58 12.37
N LEU A 238 0.44 8.89 13.47
CA LEU A 238 -0.52 8.42 14.46
C LEU A 238 -1.32 9.56 15.09
N LYS A 239 -0.66 10.70 15.30
CA LYS A 239 -1.29 11.90 15.85
C LYS A 239 -2.23 12.56 14.83
N GLU A 240 -1.83 12.69 13.56
CA GLU A 240 -2.63 13.29 12.50
C GLU A 240 -3.81 12.38 12.13
N TYR A 241 -3.53 11.09 11.93
CA TYR A 241 -4.54 10.08 11.62
C TYR A 241 -5.43 9.73 12.82
N LYS A 242 -5.03 10.12 14.03
CA LYS A 242 -5.70 9.82 15.32
C LYS A 242 -5.85 8.31 15.58
N GLY A 243 -4.86 7.53 15.21
CA GLY A 243 -4.86 6.08 15.40
C GLY A 243 -3.94 5.33 14.46
N GLU A 244 -4.03 4.00 14.54
CA GLU A 244 -3.33 3.07 13.68
C GLU A 244 -4.01 2.98 12.31
N GLY A 245 -3.27 2.63 11.26
CA GLY A 245 -3.87 2.44 9.94
C GLY A 245 -2.86 2.28 8.81
N ILE A 246 -3.35 2.34 7.58
CA ILE A 246 -2.54 2.27 6.37
C ILE A 246 -1.77 3.58 6.21
N GLN A 247 -0.43 3.50 6.21
CA GLN A 247 0.45 4.64 6.00
C GLN A 247 0.61 4.93 4.52
N HIS A 248 0.89 3.90 3.71
CA HIS A 248 1.02 4.05 2.26
C HIS A 248 0.57 2.82 1.50
N ILE A 249 0.24 3.08 0.24
CA ILE A 249 -0.16 2.10 -0.75
C ILE A 249 0.93 2.06 -1.82
N ALA A 250 1.61 0.92 -1.96
CA ALA A 250 2.57 0.70 -3.02
C ALA A 250 1.89 0.08 -4.23
N VAL A 251 2.10 0.69 -5.40
CA VAL A 251 1.55 0.22 -6.68
C VAL A 251 2.66 -0.08 -7.68
N GLY A 252 2.55 -1.23 -8.33
CA GLY A 252 3.54 -1.74 -9.27
C GLY A 252 3.37 -1.18 -10.68
N SER A 253 4.49 -0.79 -11.29
CA SER A 253 4.61 -0.35 -12.68
C SER A 253 5.52 -1.27 -13.48
N ALA A 254 5.21 -1.47 -14.75
CA ALA A 254 6.11 -2.13 -15.70
C ALA A 254 7.22 -1.19 -16.23
N ASP A 255 6.97 0.13 -16.20
CA ASP A 255 7.93 1.18 -16.58
C ASP A 255 7.71 2.40 -15.67
N ILE A 256 8.47 2.46 -14.57
CA ILE A 256 8.35 3.50 -13.57
C ILE A 256 8.64 4.90 -14.14
N TYR A 257 9.56 4.99 -15.10
CA TYR A 257 9.93 6.27 -15.69
C TYR A 257 8.74 6.89 -16.46
N ARG A 258 8.08 6.08 -17.30
CA ARG A 258 6.89 6.51 -18.02
C ARG A 258 5.74 6.84 -17.07
N SER A 259 5.53 6.00 -16.05
CA SER A 259 4.47 6.20 -15.06
C SER A 259 4.67 7.51 -14.30
N VAL A 260 5.90 7.77 -13.82
CA VAL A 260 6.24 8.99 -13.08
C VAL A 260 6.14 10.22 -13.97
N ASP A 261 6.63 10.18 -15.22
CA ASP A 261 6.45 11.27 -16.19
C ASP A 261 4.97 11.64 -16.34
N THR A 262 4.11 10.62 -16.47
CA THR A 262 2.67 10.81 -16.66
C THR A 262 2.02 11.48 -15.46
N ILE A 263 2.22 10.93 -14.25
CA ILE A 263 1.54 11.47 -13.06
C ILE A 263 2.15 12.80 -12.58
N ALA A 264 3.46 13.03 -12.82
CA ALA A 264 4.09 14.33 -12.57
C ALA A 264 3.50 15.43 -13.46
N ALA A 265 3.29 15.14 -14.77
CA ALA A 265 2.64 16.06 -15.70
C ALA A 265 1.19 16.38 -15.30
N ASN A 266 0.52 15.46 -14.61
CA ASN A 266 -0.82 15.64 -14.06
C ASN A 266 -0.84 16.33 -12.67
N GLY A 267 0.34 16.74 -12.15
CA GLY A 267 0.43 17.53 -10.91
C GLY A 267 0.62 16.71 -9.62
N ILE A 268 0.91 15.41 -9.71
CA ILE A 268 1.28 14.62 -8.53
C ILE A 268 2.65 15.09 -8.02
N ALA A 269 2.70 15.52 -6.75
CA ALA A 269 3.92 15.95 -6.09
C ALA A 269 4.61 14.78 -5.38
N PHE A 270 5.94 14.72 -5.48
CA PHE A 270 6.76 13.70 -4.85
C PHE A 270 7.49 14.25 -3.62
N MET A 271 7.93 13.33 -2.75
CA MET A 271 8.83 13.66 -1.65
C MET A 271 10.16 14.21 -2.18
N PRO A 272 10.88 15.03 -1.41
CA PRO A 272 12.18 15.55 -1.81
C PRO A 272 13.13 14.42 -2.21
N PRO A 273 13.85 14.55 -3.34
CA PRO A 273 14.82 13.54 -3.74
C PRO A 273 16.02 13.52 -2.78
N PRO A 274 16.71 12.39 -2.64
CA PRO A 274 17.96 12.35 -1.92
C PRO A 274 19.03 13.23 -2.58
N PRO A 275 20.10 13.61 -1.85
CA PRO A 275 21.22 14.39 -2.39
C PRO A 275 21.89 13.73 -3.60
N SER A 276 22.51 14.53 -4.49
CA SER A 276 23.18 14.05 -5.73
C SER A 276 24.14 12.89 -5.50
N ILE A 277 24.84 12.88 -4.38
CA ILE A 277 25.78 11.83 -4.01
C ILE A 277 25.14 10.43 -3.91
N TYR A 278 23.82 10.37 -3.65
CA TYR A 278 23.07 9.11 -3.67
C TYR A 278 23.10 8.48 -5.07
N TYR A 279 22.89 9.30 -6.11
CA TYR A 279 22.86 8.86 -7.52
C TYR A 279 24.27 8.58 -8.04
N GLU A 280 25.25 9.42 -7.72
CA GLU A 280 26.65 9.22 -8.09
C GLU A 280 27.21 7.89 -7.59
N ARG A 281 26.75 7.43 -6.42
CA ARG A 281 27.16 6.16 -5.80
C ARG A 281 26.27 4.97 -6.17
N SER A 282 25.27 5.14 -7.04
CA SER A 282 24.30 4.07 -7.35
C SER A 282 25.00 2.82 -7.90
N HIS A 283 25.93 2.93 -8.84
CA HIS A 283 26.68 1.80 -9.38
C HIS A 283 27.59 1.08 -8.36
N ALA A 284 28.02 1.78 -7.30
CA ALA A 284 28.80 1.15 -6.23
C ALA A 284 27.91 0.35 -5.26
N ARG A 285 26.65 0.81 -5.06
CA ARG A 285 25.66 0.15 -4.19
C ARG A 285 24.95 -1.01 -4.88
N VAL A 286 24.49 -0.77 -6.11
CA VAL A 286 23.75 -1.73 -6.93
C VAL A 286 24.59 -2.03 -8.18
N LYS A 287 25.35 -3.11 -8.16
CA LYS A 287 26.38 -3.37 -9.17
C LYS A 287 25.79 -3.83 -10.49
N GLY A 288 26.37 -3.34 -11.59
CA GLY A 288 26.11 -3.82 -12.95
C GLY A 288 24.75 -3.38 -13.53
N HIS A 289 23.99 -2.51 -12.85
CA HIS A 289 22.77 -1.96 -13.43
C HIS A 289 23.08 -0.98 -14.56
N ASP A 290 22.15 -0.84 -15.49
CA ASP A 290 22.17 0.09 -16.63
C ASP A 290 21.07 1.17 -16.53
N GLU A 291 20.52 1.38 -15.33
CA GLU A 291 19.48 2.38 -15.10
C GLU A 291 20.01 3.79 -15.40
N PRO A 292 19.21 4.65 -16.06
CA PRO A 292 19.62 6.00 -16.48
C PRO A 292 19.72 6.95 -15.29
N ILE A 293 20.93 7.11 -14.75
CA ILE A 293 21.22 7.86 -13.52
C ILE A 293 20.68 9.29 -13.57
N GLU A 294 20.89 9.99 -14.68
CA GLU A 294 20.40 11.36 -14.87
C GLU A 294 18.89 11.45 -14.75
N ARG A 295 18.18 10.49 -15.35
CA ARG A 295 16.71 10.43 -15.31
C ARG A 295 16.18 10.02 -13.94
N MET A 296 16.87 9.09 -13.26
CA MET A 296 16.58 8.76 -11.87
C MET A 296 16.70 9.99 -10.98
N GLN A 297 17.80 10.75 -11.10
CA GLN A 297 18.02 11.95 -10.33
C GLN A 297 17.01 13.06 -10.65
N GLN A 298 16.67 13.23 -11.91
CA GLN A 298 15.68 14.23 -12.37
C GLN A 298 14.32 14.03 -11.70
N HIS A 299 13.90 12.77 -11.55
CA HIS A 299 12.60 12.43 -10.96
C HIS A 299 12.66 12.15 -9.45
N GLY A 300 13.83 11.91 -8.91
CA GLY A 300 13.97 11.46 -7.52
C GLY A 300 13.73 9.96 -7.32
N ILE A 301 13.84 9.15 -8.41
CA ILE A 301 13.67 7.70 -8.35
C ILE A 301 14.85 7.06 -7.61
N LEU A 302 14.53 6.23 -6.62
CA LEU A 302 15.48 5.48 -5.81
C LEU A 302 15.75 4.11 -6.44
N ILE A 303 16.97 3.58 -6.22
CA ILE A 303 17.36 2.24 -6.67
C ILE A 303 17.94 1.44 -5.51
N ASP A 304 17.54 0.17 -5.39
CA ASP A 304 18.09 -0.80 -4.44
C ASP A 304 18.15 -2.19 -5.08
N GLY A 305 18.69 -3.16 -4.35
CA GLY A 305 18.81 -4.56 -4.77
C GLY A 305 20.24 -5.04 -4.87
N GLU A 306 20.40 -6.29 -5.29
CA GLU A 306 21.72 -6.93 -5.45
C GLU A 306 22.46 -6.48 -6.73
N GLY A 307 21.73 -5.88 -7.68
CA GLY A 307 22.23 -5.51 -8.99
C GLY A 307 22.16 -6.67 -10.01
N VAL A 308 23.17 -6.77 -10.86
CA VAL A 308 23.31 -7.90 -11.79
C VAL A 308 24.18 -8.97 -11.13
N VAL A 309 23.55 -10.09 -10.81
CA VAL A 309 24.18 -11.22 -10.11
C VAL A 309 24.73 -12.25 -11.09
N GLY A 310 25.34 -13.32 -10.58
CA GLY A 310 25.95 -14.38 -11.39
C GLY A 310 25.00 -14.93 -12.44
N GLY A 311 25.47 -15.05 -13.69
CA GLY A 311 24.66 -15.47 -14.83
C GLY A 311 23.92 -14.36 -15.57
N GLY A 312 24.08 -13.09 -15.17
CA GLY A 312 23.44 -11.92 -15.80
C GLY A 312 21.99 -11.69 -15.36
N GLU A 313 21.54 -12.32 -14.29
CA GLU A 313 20.21 -12.09 -13.70
C GLU A 313 20.16 -10.71 -13.03
N THR A 314 19.16 -9.90 -13.38
CA THR A 314 18.93 -8.59 -12.79
C THR A 314 18.07 -8.73 -11.54
N ARG A 315 18.50 -8.14 -10.41
CA ARG A 315 17.77 -8.05 -9.15
C ARG A 315 17.79 -6.61 -8.65
N ILE A 316 16.89 -5.81 -9.19
CA ILE A 316 16.81 -4.37 -8.96
C ILE A 316 15.38 -4.00 -8.61
N LEU A 317 15.27 -3.02 -7.72
CA LEU A 317 14.04 -2.40 -7.28
C LEU A 317 14.16 -0.88 -7.47
N LEU A 318 13.23 -0.30 -8.20
CA LEU A 318 13.09 1.14 -8.36
C LEU A 318 11.87 1.63 -7.60
N GLN A 319 11.98 2.73 -6.86
CA GLN A 319 10.90 3.28 -6.01
C GLN A 319 10.90 4.81 -6.04
N ILE A 320 9.72 5.40 -5.91
CA ILE A 320 9.52 6.83 -5.65
C ILE A 320 8.23 7.01 -4.85
N PHE A 321 8.17 8.07 -4.04
CA PHE A 321 7.10 8.30 -3.09
C PHE A 321 6.42 9.64 -3.36
N SER A 322 5.09 9.66 -3.36
CA SER A 322 4.34 10.91 -3.37
C SER A 322 4.50 11.64 -2.04
N LYS A 323 4.22 12.94 -2.02
CA LYS A 323 3.88 13.61 -0.75
C LYS A 323 2.63 12.97 -0.16
N THR A 324 2.32 13.30 1.10
CA THR A 324 1.04 12.94 1.71
C THR A 324 -0.11 13.57 0.91
N VAL A 325 -1.12 12.79 0.55
CA VAL A 325 -2.18 13.19 -0.38
C VAL A 325 -3.59 12.85 0.11
N ILE A 326 -3.72 11.96 1.13
CA ILE A 326 -4.99 11.61 1.78
C ILE A 326 -4.77 11.72 3.30
N GLY A 327 -4.84 12.95 3.85
CA GLY A 327 -4.31 13.19 5.18
C GLY A 327 -2.84 12.78 5.24
N PRO A 328 -2.40 11.99 6.24
CA PRO A 328 -1.01 11.55 6.34
C PRO A 328 -0.66 10.35 5.44
N ILE A 329 -1.60 9.85 4.63
CA ILE A 329 -1.39 8.71 3.72
C ILE A 329 -0.72 9.19 2.44
N PHE A 330 0.22 8.41 1.91
CA PHE A 330 0.91 8.64 0.64
C PHE A 330 0.94 7.40 -0.25
N PHE A 331 1.43 7.54 -1.48
CA PHE A 331 1.61 6.45 -2.43
C PHE A 331 3.10 6.19 -2.68
N GLU A 332 3.42 4.92 -2.84
CA GLU A 332 4.68 4.45 -3.36
C GLU A 332 4.47 3.92 -4.78
N PHE A 333 5.34 4.30 -5.70
CA PHE A 333 5.39 3.78 -7.06
C PHE A 333 6.63 2.93 -7.20
N ILE A 334 6.46 1.66 -7.62
CA ILE A 334 7.51 0.65 -7.57
C ILE A 334 7.63 -0.10 -8.91
N GLN A 335 8.86 -0.33 -9.35
CA GLN A 335 9.17 -1.28 -10.42
C GLN A 335 10.15 -2.32 -9.93
N ARG A 336 9.76 -3.59 -10.05
CA ARG A 336 10.58 -4.75 -9.70
C ARG A 336 11.21 -5.34 -10.94
N LYS A 337 12.53 -5.34 -11.01
CA LYS A 337 13.33 -5.99 -12.06
C LYS A 337 14.07 -7.17 -11.42
N GLY A 338 13.30 -8.23 -11.10
CA GLY A 338 13.84 -9.46 -10.48
C GLY A 338 14.11 -9.40 -8.98
N ASP A 339 13.97 -8.25 -8.33
CA ASP A 339 14.10 -8.10 -6.88
C ASP A 339 12.73 -8.21 -6.20
N ASP A 340 12.59 -9.06 -5.19
CA ASP A 340 11.38 -9.25 -4.41
C ASP A 340 11.46 -8.69 -2.97
N GLY A 341 12.54 -7.96 -2.66
CA GLY A 341 12.76 -7.27 -1.39
C GLY A 341 11.88 -6.04 -1.20
N PHE A 342 12.14 -5.31 -0.12
CA PHE A 342 11.46 -4.05 0.22
C PHE A 342 12.35 -2.81 0.01
N GLY A 343 13.54 -2.97 -0.60
CA GLY A 343 14.45 -1.87 -0.81
C GLY A 343 14.96 -1.29 0.49
N GLU A 344 15.76 -2.03 1.25
CA GLU A 344 16.27 -1.60 2.56
C GLU A 344 17.02 -0.27 2.48
N GLY A 345 17.88 -0.11 1.46
CA GLY A 345 18.59 1.14 1.21
C GLY A 345 17.66 2.29 0.83
N ASN A 346 16.62 2.00 0.04
CA ASN A 346 15.61 2.98 -0.33
C ASN A 346 14.70 3.35 0.85
N PHE A 347 14.35 2.38 1.70
CA PHE A 347 13.56 2.65 2.91
C PHE A 347 14.30 3.61 3.85
N ARG A 348 15.60 3.42 4.02
CA ARG A 348 16.43 4.37 4.78
C ARG A 348 16.44 5.75 4.12
N ALA A 349 16.60 5.83 2.79
CA ALA A 349 16.59 7.11 2.07
C ALA A 349 15.21 7.81 2.17
N LEU A 350 14.11 7.06 2.13
CA LEU A 350 12.76 7.58 2.37
C LEU A 350 12.65 8.15 3.80
N PHE A 351 13.07 7.37 4.80
CA PHE A 351 13.03 7.80 6.19
C PHE A 351 13.80 9.11 6.41
N GLU A 352 15.01 9.20 5.88
CA GLU A 352 15.83 10.42 5.94
C GLU A 352 15.16 11.59 5.20
N SER A 353 14.47 11.35 4.07
CA SER A 353 13.74 12.39 3.32
C SER A 353 12.54 12.94 4.10
N ILE A 354 11.77 12.07 4.77
CA ILE A 354 10.64 12.51 5.60
C ILE A 354 11.15 13.26 6.84
N GLU A 355 12.22 12.78 7.47
CA GLU A 355 12.85 13.48 8.61
C GLU A 355 13.34 14.88 8.21
N MET A 356 13.92 15.04 7.02
CA MET A 356 14.30 16.34 6.46
C MET A 356 13.09 17.26 6.23
N ASP A 357 11.99 16.71 5.71
CA ASP A 357 10.74 17.46 5.56
C ASP A 357 10.17 17.91 6.92
N GLN A 358 10.20 17.05 7.94
CA GLN A 358 9.82 17.40 9.31
C GLN A 358 10.69 18.55 9.87
N ILE A 359 12.00 18.54 9.61
CA ILE A 359 12.93 19.63 10.00
C ILE A 359 12.55 20.93 9.27
N GLN A 360 12.30 20.87 7.96
CA GLN A 360 11.92 22.04 7.17
C GLN A 360 10.58 22.65 7.62
N ARG A 361 9.63 21.83 8.05
CA ARG A 361 8.33 22.28 8.59
C ARG A 361 8.42 22.72 10.06
N GLY A 362 9.58 22.57 10.70
CA GLY A 362 9.77 22.91 12.11
C GLY A 362 9.14 21.94 13.11
N VAL A 363 8.75 20.74 12.66
CA VAL A 363 8.26 19.65 13.53
C VAL A 363 9.39 19.04 14.33
N LEU A 364 10.56 18.87 13.68
CA LEU A 364 11.82 18.50 14.34
C LEU A 364 12.74 19.72 14.38
N THR A 365 13.31 19.99 15.54
CA THR A 365 14.36 21.01 15.70
C THR A 365 15.67 20.31 16.01
N GLU A 366 16.73 20.58 15.23
CA GLU A 366 18.07 20.16 15.62
C GLU A 366 18.36 20.74 17.02
N ALA A 367 18.58 19.87 18.00
CA ALA A 367 19.05 20.33 19.29
C ALA A 367 20.35 21.08 19.05
N ALA A 368 20.41 22.38 19.41
CA ALA A 368 21.64 23.13 19.34
C ALA A 368 22.72 22.29 20.03
N SER A 369 23.73 21.86 19.28
CA SER A 369 24.86 21.15 19.80
C SER A 369 25.54 22.07 20.83
N ALA A 370 25.31 21.74 22.11
CA ALA A 370 25.96 22.40 23.24
C ALA A 370 27.41 21.92 23.39
#